data_24b612371003c17d376d37f4560e5b62
#
_entry.id   24b612371003c17d376d37f4560e5b62
#
_cell.length_a   1.000
_cell.length_b   1.000
_cell.length_c   1.000
_cell.angle_alpha   90.00
_cell.angle_beta   90.00
_cell.angle_gamma   90.00
#
_symmetry.space_group_name_H-M   'P 1'
#
loop_
_entity.id
_entity.type
_entity.pdbx_description
1 polymer ?
#
loop_
_entity_poly.entity_id
_entity_poly.type
_entity_poly.pdbx_seq_one_letter_code
_entity_poly.pdbx_strand_id
1 'polypeptide(L)'
;PRVRRQRQMCIRDSYLVLDGVQDPGNVGTILRTADAFDCDGVFLVNACADPYSPKTARATMGAVFRRDVYQCTADELCALLQKSNLPLYGTALRNDTVSLRDAELSRAAVAIGSEGRGLSAEILSKCEKTIKIPMSPRCESLNAAVAASVVLWEMYR
;
A
#
# COMPACT_ATOMS: atom_id res chain seq x y z
N PRO A 1 23.80 13.45 15.31
CA PRO A 1 22.40 13.49 15.68
C PRO A 1 21.60 13.88 14.44
N ARG A 2 20.77 12.94 13.93
CA ARG A 2 19.83 13.26 12.85
C ARG A 2 18.76 14.17 13.46
N VAL A 3 18.81 15.44 13.12
CA VAL A 3 17.71 16.35 13.38
C VAL A 3 16.51 15.81 12.61
N ARG A 4 15.55 15.16 13.29
CA ARG A 4 14.21 14.99 12.73
C ARG A 4 13.72 16.38 12.41
N ARG A 5 13.63 16.73 11.13
CA ARG A 5 12.85 17.89 10.73
C ARG A 5 11.46 17.67 11.31
N GLN A 6 11.05 18.56 12.22
CA GLN A 6 9.68 18.68 12.63
C GLN A 6 8.89 18.97 11.35
N ARG A 7 8.36 17.91 10.71
CA ARG A 7 7.36 18.08 9.68
C ARG A 7 6.21 18.79 10.37
N GLN A 8 5.91 20.02 9.92
CA GLN A 8 4.62 20.61 10.18
C GLN A 8 3.58 19.51 9.88
N MET A 9 2.78 19.20 10.89
CA MET A 9 1.71 18.22 10.84
C MET A 9 0.72 18.58 9.72
N CYS A 10 1.05 18.23 8.49
CA CYS A 10 0.01 17.90 7.53
C CYS A 10 -0.56 16.57 8.03
N ILE A 11 -1.82 16.56 8.40
CA ILE A 11 -2.59 15.44 8.93
C ILE A 11 -2.81 14.41 7.81
N ARG A 12 -1.73 13.85 7.27
CA ARG A 12 -1.75 12.80 6.26
C ARG A 12 -0.94 11.64 6.80
N ASP A 13 -1.63 10.71 7.43
CA ASP A 13 -1.10 9.39 7.74
C ASP A 13 -1.51 8.48 6.59
N SER A 14 -0.67 8.38 5.56
CA SER A 14 -0.92 7.57 4.37
C SER A 14 0.01 6.38 4.35
N TYR A 15 -0.56 5.18 4.35
CA TYR A 15 0.20 3.93 4.32
C TYR A 15 -0.27 3.01 3.20
N LEU A 16 0.68 2.31 2.61
CA LEU A 16 0.38 1.23 1.68
C LEU A 16 0.66 -0.12 2.35
N VAL A 17 -0.19 -1.10 2.09
CA VAL A 17 -0.02 -2.47 2.56
C VAL A 17 0.11 -3.39 1.35
N LEU A 18 1.19 -4.14 1.26
CA LEU A 18 1.40 -5.14 0.21
C LEU A 18 1.12 -6.51 0.79
N ASP A 19 0.13 -7.19 0.24
CA ASP A 19 -0.31 -8.52 0.68
C ASP A 19 0.15 -9.59 -0.30
N GLY A 20 1.25 -10.26 0.04
CA GLY A 20 1.79 -11.37 -0.75
C GLY A 20 2.33 -10.98 -2.14
N VAL A 21 2.79 -9.76 -2.31
CA VAL A 21 3.41 -9.30 -3.59
C VAL A 21 4.81 -9.88 -3.70
N GLN A 22 4.96 -10.95 -4.47
CA GLN A 22 6.19 -11.75 -4.53
C GLN A 22 7.18 -11.32 -5.61
N ASP A 23 6.75 -10.56 -6.61
CA ASP A 23 7.66 -10.10 -7.65
C ASP A 23 8.56 -8.96 -7.14
N PRO A 24 9.90 -9.15 -7.14
CA PRO A 24 10.85 -8.13 -6.69
C PRO A 24 10.76 -6.81 -7.47
N GLY A 25 10.47 -6.89 -8.77
CA GLY A 25 10.29 -5.73 -9.62
C GLY A 25 9.07 -4.89 -9.21
N ASN A 26 7.95 -5.55 -8.92
CA ASN A 26 6.74 -4.89 -8.44
C ASN A 26 6.95 -4.25 -7.08
N VAL A 27 7.52 -4.97 -6.11
CA VAL A 27 7.83 -4.41 -4.78
C VAL A 27 8.75 -3.19 -4.91
N GLY A 28 9.81 -3.29 -5.70
CA GLY A 28 10.74 -2.19 -5.93
C GLY A 28 10.09 -0.97 -6.57
N THR A 29 9.27 -1.16 -7.59
CA THR A 29 8.52 -0.10 -8.29
C THR A 29 7.51 0.57 -7.35
N ILE A 30 6.83 -0.22 -6.53
CA ILE A 30 5.87 0.29 -5.54
C ILE A 30 6.57 1.16 -4.50
N LEU A 31 7.70 0.72 -3.96
CA LEU A 31 8.48 1.49 -2.98
C LEU A 31 8.98 2.81 -3.58
N ARG A 32 9.46 2.79 -4.83
CA ARG A 32 9.85 3.99 -5.56
C ARG A 32 8.68 4.96 -5.74
N THR A 33 7.51 4.46 -6.08
CA THR A 33 6.30 5.28 -6.27
C THR A 33 5.79 5.83 -4.95
N ALA A 34 5.83 5.03 -3.86
CA ALA A 34 5.50 5.49 -2.52
C ALA A 34 6.40 6.65 -2.06
N ASP A 35 7.69 6.60 -2.40
CA ASP A 35 8.61 7.70 -2.15
C ASP A 35 8.27 8.95 -2.98
N ALA A 36 7.92 8.77 -4.24
CA ALA A 36 7.55 9.87 -5.15
C ALA A 36 6.29 10.62 -4.69
N PHE A 37 5.31 9.91 -4.14
CA PHE A 37 4.05 10.47 -3.64
C PHE A 37 4.03 10.67 -2.12
N ASP A 38 5.19 10.77 -1.50
CA ASP A 38 5.35 11.10 -0.07
C ASP A 38 4.50 10.24 0.89
N CYS A 39 4.29 8.96 0.55
CA CYS A 39 3.62 7.99 1.40
C CYS A 39 4.41 7.80 2.70
N ASP A 40 3.76 7.78 3.86
CA ASP A 40 4.45 7.74 5.15
C ASP A 40 5.15 6.41 5.44
N GLY A 41 4.63 5.31 4.91
CA GLY A 41 5.27 4.00 5.01
C GLY A 41 4.59 2.91 4.21
N VAL A 42 5.29 1.79 4.06
CA VAL A 42 4.81 0.61 3.35
C VAL A 42 4.93 -0.61 4.25
N PHE A 43 3.83 -1.29 4.48
CA PHE A 43 3.77 -2.56 5.20
C PHE A 43 3.81 -3.72 4.21
N LEU A 44 4.64 -4.72 4.51
CA LEU A 44 4.74 -5.97 3.76
C LEU A 44 4.20 -7.10 4.63
N VAL A 45 3.15 -7.76 4.18
CA VAL A 45 2.54 -8.90 4.86
C VAL A 45 2.47 -10.12 3.93
N ASN A 46 2.38 -11.32 4.50
CA ASN A 46 2.17 -12.57 3.77
C ASN A 46 3.20 -12.85 2.65
N ALA A 47 4.48 -12.95 3.01
CA ALA A 47 5.56 -13.38 2.14
C ALA A 47 5.73 -12.54 0.85
N CYS A 48 5.83 -11.25 1.00
CA CYS A 48 6.29 -10.37 -0.08
C CYS A 48 7.76 -10.60 -0.43
N ALA A 49 8.20 -10.14 -1.62
CA ALA A 49 9.61 -10.11 -1.93
C ALA A 49 10.38 -9.25 -0.92
N ASP A 50 11.60 -9.68 -0.60
CA ASP A 50 12.46 -8.95 0.33
C ASP A 50 12.84 -7.58 -0.26
N PRO A 51 12.49 -6.46 0.41
CA PRO A 51 12.76 -5.12 -0.08
C PRO A 51 14.26 -4.81 -0.14
N TYR A 52 15.07 -5.52 0.63
CA TYR A 52 16.53 -5.33 0.71
C TYR A 52 17.32 -6.31 -0.17
N SER A 53 16.66 -7.22 -0.87
CA SER A 53 17.35 -8.06 -1.87
C SER A 53 17.96 -7.18 -2.97
N PRO A 54 19.11 -7.56 -3.57
CA PRO A 54 19.77 -6.73 -4.56
C PRO A 54 18.86 -6.33 -5.74
N LYS A 55 18.02 -7.25 -6.20
CA LYS A 55 17.09 -7.00 -7.31
C LYS A 55 16.02 -5.97 -6.94
N THR A 56 15.38 -6.13 -5.78
CA THR A 56 14.35 -5.22 -5.30
C THR A 56 14.96 -3.86 -4.97
N ALA A 57 16.06 -3.82 -4.21
CA ALA A 57 16.72 -2.59 -3.80
C ALA A 57 17.14 -1.72 -5.01
N ARG A 58 17.65 -2.34 -6.08
CA ARG A 58 17.94 -1.62 -7.33
C ARG A 58 16.68 -1.03 -7.97
N ALA A 59 15.58 -1.76 -7.99
CA ALA A 59 14.32 -1.28 -8.54
C ALA A 59 13.72 -0.12 -7.75
N THR A 60 14.05 0.04 -6.48
CA THR A 60 13.56 1.16 -5.64
C THR A 60 14.24 2.50 -5.96
N MET A 61 15.35 2.52 -6.70
CA MET A 61 16.13 3.75 -6.96
C MET A 61 16.48 4.49 -5.67
N GLY A 62 16.82 3.74 -4.61
CA GLY A 62 17.18 4.27 -3.29
C GLY A 62 16.01 4.60 -2.36
N ALA A 63 14.77 4.42 -2.79
CA ALA A 63 13.59 4.72 -1.97
C ALA A 63 13.54 3.87 -0.69
N VAL A 64 14.00 2.62 -0.75
CA VAL A 64 14.07 1.71 0.41
C VAL A 64 14.88 2.27 1.59
N PHE A 65 15.78 3.21 1.36
CA PHE A 65 16.58 3.87 2.39
C PHE A 65 15.99 5.21 2.88
N ARG A 66 14.95 5.69 2.20
CA ARG A 66 14.29 6.96 2.51
C ARG A 66 12.90 6.79 3.11
N ARG A 67 12.24 5.67 2.83
CA ARG A 67 10.89 5.35 3.30
C ARG A 67 10.92 4.31 4.39
N ASP A 68 9.96 4.41 5.29
CA ASP A 68 9.76 3.40 6.31
C ASP A 68 9.09 2.17 5.68
N VAL A 69 9.76 1.04 5.74
CA VAL A 69 9.29 -0.25 5.24
C VAL A 69 9.21 -1.22 6.42
N TYR A 70 8.03 -1.77 6.65
CA TYR A 70 7.74 -2.66 7.77
C TYR A 70 7.35 -4.03 7.27
N GLN A 71 8.02 -5.07 7.76
CA GLN A 71 7.59 -6.45 7.58
C GLN A 71 6.87 -6.89 8.85
N CYS A 72 5.63 -7.34 8.72
CA CYS A 72 4.81 -7.71 9.86
C CYS A 72 3.75 -8.76 9.49
N THR A 73 3.15 -9.36 10.50
CA THR A 73 1.96 -10.19 10.31
C THR A 73 0.71 -9.33 10.14
N ALA A 74 -0.37 -9.93 9.63
CA ALA A 74 -1.65 -9.24 9.50
C ALA A 74 -2.22 -8.77 10.86
N ASP A 75 -1.98 -9.53 11.93
CA ASP A 75 -2.42 -9.16 13.28
C ASP A 75 -1.62 -7.99 13.85
N GLU A 76 -0.30 -7.97 13.65
CA GLU A 76 0.55 -6.84 14.03
C GLU A 76 0.16 -5.57 13.27
N LEU A 77 -0.09 -5.69 11.96
CA LEU A 77 -0.58 -4.58 11.15
C LEU A 77 -1.90 -4.03 11.71
N CYS A 78 -2.85 -4.92 12.00
CA CYS A 78 -4.16 -4.52 12.51
C CYS A 78 -4.04 -3.79 13.85
N ALA A 79 -3.21 -4.29 14.77
CA ALA A 79 -2.96 -3.67 16.06
C ALA A 79 -2.36 -2.26 15.90
N LEU A 80 -1.41 -2.08 14.97
CA LEU A 80 -0.80 -0.78 14.67
C LEU A 80 -1.82 0.22 14.11
N LEU A 81 -2.63 -0.21 13.15
CA LEU A 81 -3.65 0.64 12.53
C LEU A 81 -4.75 1.04 13.53
N GLN A 82 -5.20 0.11 14.38
CA GLN A 82 -6.17 0.39 15.45
C GLN A 82 -5.62 1.40 16.46
N LYS A 83 -4.38 1.23 16.90
CA LYS A 83 -3.71 2.16 17.82
C LYS A 83 -3.63 3.58 17.25
N SER A 84 -3.47 3.69 15.94
CA SER A 84 -3.38 4.98 15.23
C SER A 84 -4.75 5.48 14.75
N ASN A 85 -5.82 4.74 14.99
CA ASN A 85 -7.16 5.01 14.48
C ASN A 85 -7.17 5.26 12.96
N LEU A 86 -6.51 4.38 12.21
CA LEU A 86 -6.39 4.44 10.76
C LEU A 86 -7.26 3.34 10.12
N PRO A 87 -8.19 3.70 9.23
CA PRO A 87 -8.96 2.72 8.48
C PRO A 87 -8.08 1.96 7.49
N LEU A 88 -8.34 0.67 7.33
CA LEU A 88 -7.76 -0.16 6.28
C LEU A 88 -8.76 -0.36 5.15
N TYR A 89 -8.39 0.06 3.96
CA TYR A 89 -9.14 -0.20 2.74
C TYR A 89 -8.44 -1.28 1.90
N GLY A 90 -9.22 -2.16 1.27
CA GLY A 90 -8.66 -3.21 0.41
C GLY A 90 -9.01 -3.00 -1.05
N THR A 91 -8.05 -3.18 -1.96
CA THR A 91 -8.33 -3.20 -3.39
C THR A 91 -8.93 -4.55 -3.79
N ALA A 92 -10.25 -4.66 -3.71
CA ALA A 92 -11.00 -5.88 -4.02
C ALA A 92 -12.44 -5.55 -4.42
N LEU A 93 -13.14 -6.55 -4.94
CA LEU A 93 -14.56 -6.45 -5.27
C LEU A 93 -15.39 -7.16 -4.22
N ARG A 94 -16.19 -6.41 -3.48
CA ARG A 94 -17.21 -6.89 -2.53
C ARG A 94 -18.51 -6.09 -2.75
N ASN A 95 -19.55 -6.45 -2.02
CA ASN A 95 -20.83 -5.74 -2.09
C ASN A 95 -20.74 -4.28 -1.61
N ASP A 96 -19.79 -3.98 -0.74
CA ASP A 96 -19.53 -2.66 -0.17
C ASP A 96 -18.43 -1.86 -0.92
N THR A 97 -18.01 -2.33 -2.09
CA THR A 97 -16.91 -1.72 -2.84
C THR A 97 -17.31 -0.35 -3.41
N VAL A 98 -16.51 0.65 -3.07
CA VAL A 98 -16.66 2.02 -3.59
C VAL A 98 -15.62 2.32 -4.67
N SER A 99 -15.91 3.31 -5.50
CA SER A 99 -14.92 3.80 -6.46
C SER A 99 -13.75 4.44 -5.72
N LEU A 100 -12.53 4.23 -6.21
CA LEU A 100 -11.33 4.91 -5.68
C LEU A 100 -11.50 6.44 -5.67
N ARG A 101 -12.22 7.00 -6.65
CA ARG A 101 -12.47 8.45 -6.74
C ARG A 101 -13.36 9.00 -5.63
N ASP A 102 -14.20 8.14 -5.05
CA ASP A 102 -15.18 8.51 -4.03
C ASP A 102 -14.72 8.10 -2.62
N ALA A 103 -13.54 7.46 -2.52
CA ALA A 103 -12.98 7.03 -1.25
C ALA A 103 -12.25 8.18 -0.55
N GLU A 104 -12.48 8.32 0.76
CA GLU A 104 -11.73 9.27 1.59
C GLU A 104 -10.40 8.64 2.01
N LEU A 105 -9.31 9.03 1.35
CA LEU A 105 -7.99 8.44 1.52
C LEU A 105 -6.96 9.40 2.14
N SER A 106 -7.38 10.59 2.56
CA SER A 106 -6.48 11.59 3.14
C SER A 106 -5.74 11.10 4.39
N ARG A 107 -6.35 10.13 5.09
CA ARG A 107 -5.79 9.48 6.27
C ARG A 107 -6.24 8.02 6.31
N ALA A 108 -5.47 7.15 5.64
CA ALA A 108 -5.83 5.73 5.47
C ALA A 108 -4.63 4.84 5.20
N ALA A 109 -4.80 3.54 5.44
CA ALA A 109 -3.97 2.49 4.89
C ALA A 109 -4.73 1.79 3.75
N VAL A 110 -4.05 1.54 2.62
CA VAL A 110 -4.65 0.85 1.48
C VAL A 110 -3.88 -0.42 1.15
N ALA A 111 -4.56 -1.55 1.12
CA ALA A 111 -3.97 -2.85 0.81
C ALA A 111 -4.07 -3.18 -0.68
N ILE A 112 -2.95 -3.58 -1.24
CA ILE A 112 -2.77 -4.09 -2.60
C ILE A 112 -2.44 -5.58 -2.52
N GLY A 113 -3.20 -6.41 -3.19
CA GLY A 113 -2.97 -7.85 -3.23
C GLY A 113 -1.99 -8.29 -4.29
N SER A 114 -1.63 -9.57 -4.25
CA SER A 114 -0.78 -10.20 -5.25
C SER A 114 -1.49 -10.33 -6.60
N GLU A 115 -0.69 -10.39 -7.67
CA GLU A 115 -1.19 -10.68 -9.00
C GLU A 115 -1.82 -12.08 -9.03
N GLY A 116 -3.00 -12.20 -9.59
CA GLY A 116 -3.73 -13.46 -9.75
C GLY A 116 -4.51 -13.94 -8.52
N ARG A 117 -4.08 -13.64 -7.29
CA ARG A 117 -4.82 -14.04 -6.06
C ARG A 117 -5.58 -12.88 -5.43
N GLY A 118 -5.15 -11.64 -5.68
CA GLY A 118 -5.68 -10.48 -4.98
C GLY A 118 -5.29 -10.44 -3.51
N LEU A 119 -6.13 -9.85 -2.67
CA LEU A 119 -5.96 -9.81 -1.23
C LEU A 119 -6.25 -11.17 -0.60
N SER A 120 -5.48 -11.54 0.42
CA SER A 120 -5.76 -12.71 1.25
C SER A 120 -7.09 -12.53 2.01
N ALA A 121 -7.74 -13.66 2.32
CA ALA A 121 -8.97 -13.64 3.12
C ALA A 121 -8.74 -12.98 4.49
N GLU A 122 -7.56 -13.18 5.07
CA GLU A 122 -7.15 -12.59 6.35
C GLU A 122 -7.12 -11.06 6.29
N ILE A 123 -6.43 -10.47 5.32
CA ILE A 123 -6.38 -9.00 5.14
C ILE A 123 -7.75 -8.47 4.75
N LEU A 124 -8.45 -9.15 3.85
CA LEU A 124 -9.77 -8.73 3.40
C LEU A 124 -10.79 -8.66 4.55
N SER A 125 -10.72 -9.60 5.50
CA SER A 125 -11.59 -9.60 6.71
C SER A 125 -11.32 -8.42 7.66
N LYS A 126 -10.12 -7.85 7.60
CA LYS A 126 -9.70 -6.70 8.43
C LYS A 126 -9.96 -5.35 7.74
N CYS A 127 -10.34 -5.35 6.47
CA CYS A 127 -10.68 -4.13 5.74
C CYS A 127 -12.03 -3.57 6.17
N GLU A 128 -12.05 -2.29 6.50
CA GLU A 128 -13.29 -1.56 6.79
C GLU A 128 -14.18 -1.48 5.56
N LYS A 129 -13.59 -1.16 4.41
CA LYS A 129 -14.25 -1.14 3.09
C LYS A 129 -13.31 -1.66 2.02
N THR A 130 -13.88 -1.98 0.88
CA THR A 130 -13.11 -2.24 -0.32
C THR A 130 -13.24 -1.11 -1.33
N ILE A 131 -12.20 -0.91 -2.11
CA ILE A 131 -12.13 0.10 -3.16
C ILE A 131 -11.78 -0.55 -4.49
N LYS A 132 -12.29 0.02 -5.57
CA LYS A 132 -11.95 -0.40 -6.93
C LYS A 132 -11.45 0.78 -7.75
N ILE A 133 -10.45 0.52 -8.58
CA ILE A 133 -10.00 1.43 -9.62
C ILE A 133 -11.02 1.34 -10.76
N PRO A 134 -11.71 2.43 -11.14
CA PRO A 134 -12.61 2.40 -12.29
C PRO A 134 -11.85 2.11 -13.58
N MET A 135 -12.22 1.04 -14.27
CA MET A 135 -11.56 0.56 -15.50
C MET A 135 -12.58 0.18 -16.54
N SER A 136 -12.12 0.03 -17.78
CA SER A 136 -12.92 -0.55 -18.85
C SER A 136 -13.33 -1.99 -18.49
N PRO A 137 -14.58 -2.41 -18.78
CA PRO A 137 -15.04 -3.77 -18.52
C PRO A 137 -14.26 -4.85 -19.32
N ARG A 138 -13.43 -4.44 -20.26
CA ARG A 138 -12.54 -5.34 -21.03
C ARG A 138 -11.27 -5.72 -20.26
N CYS A 139 -10.98 -5.04 -19.16
CA CYS A 139 -9.79 -5.28 -18.33
C CYS A 139 -10.23 -5.77 -16.96
N GLU A 140 -9.77 -6.96 -16.57
CA GLU A 140 -10.14 -7.57 -15.30
C GLU A 140 -9.25 -7.09 -14.13
N SER A 141 -7.99 -6.80 -14.40
CA SER A 141 -7.01 -6.39 -13.38
C SER A 141 -5.87 -5.56 -13.98
N LEU A 142 -5.19 -4.85 -13.11
CA LEU A 142 -3.93 -4.16 -13.39
C LEU A 142 -2.77 -4.92 -12.74
N ASN A 143 -1.57 -4.74 -13.29
CA ASN A 143 -0.35 -5.11 -12.60
C ASN A 143 -0.32 -4.47 -11.20
N ALA A 144 0.18 -5.18 -10.19
CA ALA A 144 0.16 -4.73 -8.79
C ALA A 144 0.86 -3.37 -8.59
N ALA A 145 1.99 -3.14 -9.27
CA ALA A 145 2.71 -1.86 -9.18
C ALA A 145 1.94 -0.72 -9.86
N VAL A 146 1.26 -1.00 -10.95
CA VAL A 146 0.39 -0.02 -11.62
C VAL A 146 -0.81 0.32 -10.76
N ALA A 147 -1.48 -0.67 -10.18
CA ALA A 147 -2.60 -0.47 -9.27
C ALA A 147 -2.17 0.37 -8.04
N ALA A 148 -1.04 0.01 -7.43
CA ALA A 148 -0.46 0.75 -6.32
C ALA A 148 -0.15 2.21 -6.69
N SER A 149 0.37 2.46 -7.90
CA SER A 149 0.68 3.80 -8.37
C SER A 149 -0.56 4.68 -8.52
N VAL A 150 -1.64 4.12 -9.03
CA VAL A 150 -2.93 4.84 -9.15
C VAL A 150 -3.51 5.16 -7.77
N VAL A 151 -3.45 4.21 -6.84
CA VAL A 151 -3.89 4.41 -5.45
C VAL A 151 -3.05 5.48 -4.75
N LEU A 152 -1.73 5.40 -4.85
CA LEU A 152 -0.81 6.37 -4.24
C LEU A 152 -1.02 7.79 -4.79
N TRP A 153 -1.27 7.91 -6.09
CA TRP A 153 -1.62 9.20 -6.68
C TRP A 153 -2.89 9.78 -6.07
N GLU A 154 -3.93 8.96 -5.90
CA GLU A 154 -5.19 9.41 -5.32
C GLU A 154 -5.04 9.76 -3.83
N MET A 155 -4.22 9.02 -3.08
CA MET A 155 -3.90 9.31 -1.68
C MET A 155 -3.09 10.61 -1.52
N TYR A 156 -2.26 10.94 -2.51
CA TYR A 156 -1.42 12.15 -2.51
C TYR A 156 -2.20 13.41 -2.85
N ARG A 157 -3.22 13.30 -3.69
CA ARG A 157 -4.07 14.40 -4.15
C ARG A 157 -4.89 14.99 -2.99
#